data_3be53c742bea499db1ddd2030105d1b5
#
_entry.id   3be53c742bea499db1ddd2030105d1b5
#
_cell.length_a   1.000
_cell.length_b   1.000
_cell.length_c   1.000
_cell.angle_alpha   90.00
_cell.angle_beta   90.00
_cell.angle_gamma   90.00
#
_symmetry.space_group_name_H-M   'P 1'
#
loop_
_entity.id
_entity.type
_entity.pdbx_description
1 polymer ?
#
loop_
_entity_poly.entity_id
_entity_poly.type
_entity_poly.pdbx_seq_one_letter_code
_entity_poly.pdbx_strand_id
1 'polypeptide(L)'
;PTAVPKSIGQLLAYSIFVLAFVGLIAFLGKGGSDANGELSGSPGAIATLFSSLTAVTLGLFSITTLLTIRDLIFYKRKKGTKRNFVAYVVSLVVANTAALPLLPGESKLLASALFSVTVVLIVLNSFKQNWVVYLSRREKLYSIGYSFVLFLVLVAVNILITQTGLERTLVTYHPPLQSFIQLNAMFGVIYFGMAFVSTLFHMPTAEVYERKQSELTSLHNLSRLVTQVFDFSDLVDSVTSMTL
;
A
#
# COMPACT_ATOMS: atom_id res chain seq x y z
N PRO A 1 2.96 3.89 19.49
CA PRO A 1 2.60 4.13 18.09
C PRO A 1 2.98 2.90 17.27
N THR A 2 2.02 2.37 16.51
CA THR A 2 2.27 1.23 15.63
C THR A 2 3.17 1.68 14.47
N ALA A 3 3.98 0.76 13.93
CA ALA A 3 4.85 1.06 12.80
C ALA A 3 4.08 1.39 11.51
N VAL A 4 2.78 1.04 11.44
CA VAL A 4 1.92 1.15 10.25
C VAL A 4 1.76 2.59 9.74
N PRO A 5 1.35 3.60 10.54
CA PRO A 5 1.22 4.97 10.03
C PRO A 5 2.56 5.54 9.57
N LYS A 6 3.67 5.15 10.20
CA LYS A 6 5.02 5.57 9.79
C LYS A 6 5.37 5.02 8.40
N SER A 7 5.12 3.75 8.14
CA SER A 7 5.40 3.14 6.83
C SER A 7 4.55 3.76 5.72
N ILE A 8 3.25 4.02 5.98
CA ILE A 8 2.38 4.70 5.00
C ILE A 8 2.85 6.14 4.76
N GLY A 9 3.24 6.87 5.81
CA GLY A 9 3.76 8.24 5.70
C GLY A 9 5.08 8.31 4.93
N GLN A 10 5.98 7.35 5.11
CA GLN A 10 7.23 7.25 4.34
C GLN A 10 6.96 6.98 2.85
N LEU A 11 6.05 6.06 2.54
CA LEU A 11 5.64 5.80 1.16
C LEU A 11 4.99 7.03 0.54
N LEU A 12 4.17 7.78 1.28
CA LEU A 12 3.57 9.01 0.82
C LEU A 12 4.62 10.06 0.46
N ALA A 13 5.59 10.30 1.33
CA ALA A 13 6.68 11.24 1.07
C ALA A 13 7.47 10.85 -0.19
N TYR A 14 7.76 9.55 -0.35
CA TYR A 14 8.44 9.04 -1.53
C TYR A 14 7.58 9.17 -2.80
N SER A 15 6.27 8.92 -2.70
CA SER A 15 5.33 9.07 -3.83
C SER A 15 5.24 10.51 -4.32
N ILE A 16 5.21 11.49 -3.40
CA ILE A 16 5.20 12.92 -3.74
C ILE A 16 6.52 13.30 -4.44
N PHE A 17 7.65 12.81 -3.93
CA PHE A 17 8.95 13.03 -4.56
C PHE A 17 8.98 12.49 -6.01
N VAL A 18 8.50 11.25 -6.22
CA VAL A 18 8.45 10.63 -7.55
C VAL A 18 7.51 11.40 -8.48
N LEU A 19 6.34 11.82 -7.99
CA LEU A 19 5.39 12.64 -8.76
C LEU A 19 6.04 13.95 -9.22
N ALA A 20 6.70 14.66 -8.31
CA ALA A 20 7.40 15.92 -8.62
C ALA A 20 8.54 15.70 -9.62
N PHE A 21 9.33 14.65 -9.44
CA PHE A 21 10.46 14.30 -10.30
C PHE A 21 10.01 13.92 -11.72
N VAL A 22 9.04 13.02 -11.85
CA VAL A 22 8.49 12.60 -13.15
C VAL A 22 7.78 13.76 -13.83
N GLY A 23 7.04 14.60 -13.06
CA GLY A 23 6.40 15.81 -13.56
C GLY A 23 7.40 16.83 -14.09
N LEU A 24 8.53 17.03 -13.40
CA LEU A 24 9.61 17.91 -13.84
C LEU A 24 10.23 17.41 -15.15
N ILE A 25 10.53 16.12 -15.26
CA ILE A 25 11.07 15.54 -16.51
C ILE A 25 10.06 15.69 -17.65
N ALA A 26 8.78 15.43 -17.40
CA ALA A 26 7.74 15.60 -18.40
C ALA A 26 7.59 17.05 -18.86
N PHE A 27 7.77 18.01 -17.95
CA PHE A 27 7.75 19.43 -18.26
C PHE A 27 8.97 19.85 -19.12
N LEU A 28 10.17 19.41 -18.73
CA LEU A 28 11.41 19.69 -19.47
C LEU A 28 11.40 19.02 -20.85
N GLY A 29 10.86 17.81 -20.97
CA GLY A 29 10.73 17.09 -22.23
C GLY A 29 9.79 17.77 -23.24
N LYS A 30 8.73 18.44 -22.76
CA LYS A 30 7.82 19.22 -23.62
C LYS A 30 8.47 20.50 -24.18
N GLY A 31 9.42 21.09 -23.48
CA GLY A 31 10.14 22.27 -23.93
C GLY A 31 11.14 22.04 -25.07
N GLY A 32 11.45 20.76 -25.35
CA GLY A 32 12.39 20.37 -26.42
C GLY A 32 11.73 19.86 -27.72
N SER A 33 10.39 19.79 -27.77
CA SER A 33 9.67 19.48 -29.01
C SER A 33 9.35 20.77 -29.77
N ASP A 34 9.99 20.96 -30.93
CA ASP A 34 9.66 22.02 -31.86
C ASP A 34 8.18 21.98 -32.26
N ALA A 35 7.62 23.14 -32.58
CA ALA A 35 6.19 23.41 -32.84
C ALA A 35 5.54 22.54 -33.93
N ASN A 36 6.25 21.65 -34.57
CA ASN A 36 5.79 20.81 -35.68
C ASN A 36 5.51 19.35 -35.31
N GLY A 37 5.61 18.96 -34.02
CA GLY A 37 5.15 17.61 -33.56
C GLY A 37 5.92 16.40 -34.13
N GLU A 38 6.87 16.59 -35.00
CA GLU A 38 7.75 15.55 -35.52
C GLU A 38 9.04 15.52 -34.72
N LEU A 39 9.23 14.44 -33.95
CA LEU A 39 10.54 14.02 -33.43
C LEU A 39 11.43 13.67 -34.64
N SER A 40 11.95 14.69 -35.30
CA SER A 40 12.95 14.53 -36.35
C SER A 40 14.26 14.11 -35.72
N GLY A 41 14.63 12.87 -35.98
CA GLY A 41 15.93 12.35 -35.60
C GLY A 41 15.94 11.51 -34.33
N SER A 42 16.88 10.58 -34.26
CA SER A 42 17.16 9.72 -33.10
C SER A 42 17.06 10.52 -31.78
N PRO A 43 16.39 10.00 -30.76
CA PRO A 43 16.23 10.70 -29.48
C PRO A 43 17.61 11.14 -29.02
N GLY A 44 17.82 12.45 -28.85
CA GLY A 44 19.12 12.97 -28.47
C GLY A 44 19.60 12.28 -27.19
N ALA A 45 20.90 12.12 -27.00
CA ALA A 45 21.49 11.44 -25.86
C ALA A 45 20.89 11.90 -24.51
N ILE A 46 20.52 13.16 -24.42
CA ILE A 46 19.86 13.76 -23.24
C ILE A 46 18.45 13.17 -23.03
N ALA A 47 17.63 13.04 -24.08
CA ALA A 47 16.29 12.46 -23.96
C ALA A 47 16.35 10.98 -23.54
N THR A 48 17.33 10.23 -24.03
CA THR A 48 17.57 8.83 -23.63
C THR A 48 17.99 8.71 -22.17
N LEU A 49 18.84 9.62 -21.69
CA LEU A 49 19.25 9.66 -20.28
C LEU A 49 18.07 9.98 -19.37
N PHE A 50 17.24 10.96 -19.70
CA PHE A 50 16.06 11.31 -18.91
C PHE A 50 15.03 10.16 -18.87
N SER A 51 14.81 9.50 -20.01
CA SER A 51 13.88 8.37 -20.07
C SER A 51 14.39 7.17 -19.26
N SER A 52 15.68 6.85 -19.33
CA SER A 52 16.29 5.79 -18.54
C SER A 52 16.22 6.09 -17.04
N LEU A 53 16.52 7.33 -16.64
CA LEU A 53 16.45 7.76 -15.24
C LEU A 53 15.02 7.67 -14.70
N THR A 54 14.03 8.07 -15.51
CA THR A 54 12.61 7.96 -15.17
C THR A 54 12.19 6.50 -15.03
N ALA A 55 12.62 5.62 -15.93
CA ALA A 55 12.32 4.20 -15.88
C ALA A 55 12.87 3.55 -14.59
N VAL A 56 14.12 3.86 -14.23
CA VAL A 56 14.73 3.38 -12.97
C VAL A 56 13.98 3.91 -11.75
N THR A 57 13.65 5.19 -11.73
CA THR A 57 12.92 5.81 -10.61
C THR A 57 11.54 5.20 -10.43
N LEU A 58 10.78 4.98 -11.50
CA LEU A 58 9.48 4.33 -11.48
C LEU A 58 9.58 2.86 -11.09
N GLY A 59 10.61 2.16 -11.55
CA GLY A 59 10.89 0.77 -11.15
C GLY A 59 11.15 0.64 -9.65
N LEU A 60 12.03 1.47 -9.09
CA LEU A 60 12.32 1.53 -7.66
C LEU A 60 11.08 1.91 -6.84
N PHE A 61 10.31 2.87 -7.33
CA PHE A 61 9.04 3.25 -6.71
C PHE A 61 8.04 2.11 -6.68
N SER A 62 7.90 1.36 -7.77
CA SER A 62 7.01 0.20 -7.85
C SER A 62 7.44 -0.90 -6.86
N ILE A 63 8.74 -1.17 -6.75
CA ILE A 63 9.27 -2.14 -5.78
C ILE A 63 8.98 -1.68 -4.35
N THR A 64 9.25 -0.40 -4.02
CA THR A 64 8.99 0.17 -2.70
C THR A 64 7.51 0.09 -2.33
N THR A 65 6.62 0.42 -3.28
CA THR A 65 5.16 0.31 -3.10
C THR A 65 4.75 -1.13 -2.83
N LEU A 66 5.26 -2.09 -3.61
CA LEU A 66 4.98 -3.52 -3.43
C LEU A 66 5.44 -4.02 -2.07
N LEU A 67 6.65 -3.65 -1.63
CA LEU A 67 7.18 -4.03 -0.32
C LEU A 67 6.36 -3.44 0.82
N THR A 68 5.95 -2.19 0.72
CA THR A 68 5.10 -1.54 1.74
C THR A 68 3.73 -2.21 1.81
N ILE A 69 3.08 -2.49 0.68
CA ILE A 69 1.80 -3.21 0.65
C ILE A 69 1.96 -4.61 1.23
N ARG A 70 3.04 -5.32 0.89
CA ARG A 70 3.36 -6.63 1.49
C ARG A 70 3.41 -6.54 3.01
N ASP A 71 4.15 -5.58 3.55
CA ASP A 71 4.33 -5.43 4.99
C ASP A 71 3.02 -5.10 5.70
N LEU A 72 2.16 -4.29 5.08
CA LEU A 72 0.81 -4.00 5.55
C LEU A 72 -0.10 -5.23 5.53
N ILE A 73 -0.09 -6.02 4.45
CA ILE A 73 -0.88 -7.25 4.31
C ILE A 73 -0.43 -8.30 5.34
N PHE A 74 0.89 -8.38 5.63
CA PHE A 74 1.44 -9.34 6.58
C PHE A 74 1.39 -8.87 8.04
N TYR A 75 1.00 -7.64 8.29
CA TYR A 75 0.82 -7.16 9.66
C TYR A 75 -0.28 -7.96 10.37
N LYS A 76 0.10 -8.69 11.45
CA LYS A 76 -0.79 -9.60 12.20
C LYS A 76 -1.64 -10.52 11.30
N ARG A 77 -0.97 -11.23 10.40
CA ARG A 77 -1.57 -12.06 9.35
C ARG A 77 -2.48 -13.17 9.87
N LYS A 78 -3.58 -13.44 9.15
CA LYS A 78 -4.42 -14.63 9.28
C LYS A 78 -3.89 -15.79 8.43
N LYS A 79 -4.30 -17.04 8.77
CA LYS A 79 -4.04 -18.22 7.93
C LYS A 79 -4.53 -17.98 6.49
N GLY A 80 -3.73 -18.33 5.50
CA GLY A 80 -4.06 -18.18 4.07
C GLY A 80 -3.61 -16.87 3.42
N THR A 81 -3.32 -15.80 4.16
CA THR A 81 -2.86 -14.52 3.58
C THR A 81 -1.57 -14.67 2.77
N LYS A 82 -0.62 -15.48 3.28
CA LYS A 82 0.64 -15.75 2.58
C LYS A 82 0.41 -16.41 1.21
N ARG A 83 -0.49 -17.38 1.13
CA ARG A 83 -0.78 -18.13 -0.11
C ARG A 83 -1.32 -17.19 -1.20
N ASN A 84 -2.27 -16.32 -0.86
CA ASN A 84 -2.86 -15.38 -1.82
C ASN A 84 -1.84 -14.35 -2.31
N PHE A 85 -0.98 -13.84 -1.42
CA PHE A 85 0.06 -12.89 -1.82
C PHE A 85 1.13 -13.56 -2.68
N VAL A 86 1.56 -14.77 -2.35
CA VAL A 86 2.49 -15.54 -3.18
C VAL A 86 1.88 -15.84 -4.54
N ALA A 87 0.60 -16.21 -4.61
CA ALA A 87 -0.10 -16.41 -5.88
C ALA A 87 -0.09 -15.13 -6.74
N TYR A 88 -0.30 -13.97 -6.12
CA TYR A 88 -0.18 -12.68 -6.81
C TYR A 88 1.24 -12.45 -7.35
N VAL A 89 2.28 -12.63 -6.53
CA VAL A 89 3.68 -12.43 -6.97
C VAL A 89 4.05 -13.38 -8.10
N VAL A 90 3.66 -14.65 -8.01
CA VAL A 90 3.87 -15.64 -9.09
C VAL A 90 3.14 -15.23 -10.37
N SER A 91 1.87 -14.85 -10.26
CA SER A 91 1.09 -14.36 -11.40
C SER A 91 1.71 -13.10 -12.03
N LEU A 92 2.20 -12.16 -11.20
CA LEU A 92 2.91 -10.97 -11.65
C LEU A 92 4.17 -11.33 -12.47
N VAL A 93 4.99 -12.26 -11.98
CA VAL A 93 6.20 -12.72 -12.68
C VAL A 93 5.84 -13.41 -14.00
N VAL A 94 4.85 -14.31 -13.97
CA VAL A 94 4.40 -15.03 -15.18
C VAL A 94 3.79 -14.08 -16.21
N ALA A 95 2.96 -13.11 -15.80
CA ALA A 95 2.39 -12.10 -16.69
C ALA A 95 3.50 -11.24 -17.34
N ASN A 96 4.53 -10.86 -16.58
CA ASN A 96 5.66 -10.10 -17.11
C ASN A 96 6.54 -10.91 -18.05
N THR A 97 6.74 -12.21 -17.81
CA THR A 97 7.49 -13.08 -18.73
C THR A 97 6.71 -13.36 -20.02
N ALA A 98 5.39 -13.49 -19.92
CA ALA A 98 4.51 -13.65 -21.10
C ALA A 98 4.43 -12.39 -21.98
N ALA A 99 4.75 -11.21 -21.43
CA ALA A 99 4.86 -9.95 -22.19
C ALA A 99 6.15 -9.84 -23.02
N LEU A 100 7.11 -10.78 -22.86
CA LEU A 100 8.31 -10.83 -23.69
C LEU A 100 7.97 -11.28 -25.13
N PRO A 101 8.54 -10.64 -26.17
CA PRO A 101 8.26 -10.97 -27.56
C PRO A 101 8.90 -12.30 -28.03
N LEU A 102 9.18 -13.21 -27.09
CA LEU A 102 9.81 -14.49 -27.34
C LEU A 102 8.82 -15.58 -27.85
N LEU A 103 7.51 -15.35 -27.70
CA LEU A 103 6.47 -16.32 -28.07
C LEU A 103 5.70 -15.86 -29.30
N PRO A 104 5.55 -16.73 -30.34
CA PRO A 104 4.85 -16.36 -31.55
C PRO A 104 3.35 -16.22 -31.36
N GLY A 105 2.74 -15.26 -32.07
CA GLY A 105 1.32 -15.02 -32.41
C GLY A 105 0.19 -15.30 -31.41
N GLU A 106 0.12 -16.45 -30.80
CA GLU A 106 -0.92 -16.83 -29.83
C GLU A 106 -0.72 -16.25 -28.41
N SER A 107 0.43 -15.63 -28.18
CA SER A 107 0.83 -15.11 -26.86
C SER A 107 0.00 -13.93 -26.37
N LYS A 108 -0.64 -13.16 -27.27
CA LYS A 108 -1.42 -11.97 -26.88
C LYS A 108 -2.66 -12.32 -26.04
N LEU A 109 -3.37 -13.39 -26.41
CA LEU A 109 -4.56 -13.83 -25.68
C LEU A 109 -4.17 -14.39 -24.32
N LEU A 110 -3.07 -15.16 -24.26
CA LEU A 110 -2.54 -15.71 -23.03
C LEU A 110 -1.98 -14.61 -22.11
N ALA A 111 -1.27 -13.63 -22.64
CA ALA A 111 -0.80 -12.46 -21.88
C ALA A 111 -1.97 -11.64 -21.31
N SER A 112 -3.02 -11.40 -22.10
CA SER A 112 -4.23 -10.71 -21.64
C SER A 112 -4.98 -11.50 -20.55
N ALA A 113 -5.08 -12.82 -20.68
CA ALA A 113 -5.68 -13.66 -19.67
C ALA A 113 -4.89 -13.65 -18.36
N LEU A 114 -3.55 -13.77 -18.43
CA LEU A 114 -2.66 -13.69 -17.26
C LEU A 114 -2.73 -12.31 -16.58
N PHE A 115 -2.78 -11.24 -17.37
CA PHE A 115 -2.97 -9.89 -16.86
C PHE A 115 -4.30 -9.79 -16.09
N SER A 116 -5.39 -10.29 -16.65
CA SER A 116 -6.71 -10.29 -16.02
C SER A 116 -6.73 -11.11 -14.71
N VAL A 117 -6.09 -12.27 -14.68
CA VAL A 117 -5.93 -13.08 -13.45
C VAL A 117 -5.15 -12.30 -12.40
N THR A 118 -4.07 -11.61 -12.80
CA THR A 118 -3.27 -10.80 -11.87
C THR A 118 -4.10 -9.66 -11.28
N VAL A 119 -4.95 -9.00 -12.08
CA VAL A 119 -5.87 -7.96 -11.60
C VAL A 119 -6.87 -8.51 -10.58
N VAL A 120 -7.44 -9.68 -10.83
CA VAL A 120 -8.34 -10.33 -9.85
C VAL A 120 -7.59 -10.62 -8.53
N LEU A 121 -6.36 -11.10 -8.60
CA LEU A 121 -5.53 -11.35 -7.41
C LEU A 121 -5.16 -10.05 -6.68
N ILE A 122 -4.96 -8.93 -7.39
CA ILE A 122 -4.80 -7.59 -6.81
C ILE A 122 -6.02 -7.24 -5.98
N VAL A 123 -7.22 -7.35 -6.54
CA VAL A 123 -8.48 -7.04 -5.85
C VAL A 123 -8.62 -7.91 -4.59
N LEU A 124 -8.41 -9.23 -4.71
CA LEU A 124 -8.50 -10.16 -3.58
C LEU A 124 -7.50 -9.85 -2.46
N ASN A 125 -6.29 -9.42 -2.80
CA ASN A 125 -5.29 -9.03 -1.80
C ASN A 125 -5.59 -7.65 -1.20
N SER A 126 -6.24 -6.74 -1.94
CA SER A 126 -6.63 -5.41 -1.45
C SER A 126 -7.67 -5.47 -0.33
N PHE A 127 -8.48 -6.53 -0.26
CA PHE A 127 -9.38 -6.77 0.88
C PHE A 127 -8.65 -7.24 2.15
N LYS A 128 -7.36 -7.61 2.08
CA LYS A 128 -6.59 -8.11 3.23
C LYS A 128 -6.01 -6.98 4.09
N GLN A 129 -6.88 -6.18 4.70
CA GLN A 129 -6.51 -5.00 5.49
C GLN A 129 -6.68 -5.23 6.99
N ASN A 130 -6.19 -6.37 7.47
CA ASN A 130 -6.32 -6.76 8.88
C ASN A 130 -5.69 -5.75 9.86
N TRP A 131 -4.70 -4.96 9.42
CA TRP A 131 -4.02 -3.97 10.23
C TRP A 131 -4.94 -2.83 10.71
N VAL A 132 -6.01 -2.50 9.96
CA VAL A 132 -6.96 -1.45 10.28
C VAL A 132 -7.65 -1.67 11.64
N VAL A 133 -7.93 -2.93 11.98
CA VAL A 133 -8.61 -3.29 13.23
C VAL A 133 -7.74 -3.01 14.45
N TYR A 134 -6.41 -3.09 14.32
CA TYR A 134 -5.46 -2.95 15.42
C TYR A 134 -4.97 -1.53 15.67
N LEU A 135 -5.43 -0.56 14.89
CA LEU A 135 -5.05 0.84 15.05
C LEU A 135 -5.88 1.50 16.15
N SER A 136 -5.21 2.31 16.98
CA SER A 136 -5.87 3.22 17.92
C SER A 136 -6.66 4.32 17.17
N ARG A 137 -7.57 5.01 17.85
CA ARG A 137 -8.40 6.06 17.25
C ARG A 137 -7.57 7.15 16.56
N ARG A 138 -6.50 7.62 17.19
CA ARG A 138 -5.60 8.64 16.60
C ARG A 138 -4.86 8.10 15.36
N GLU A 139 -4.37 6.87 15.45
CA GLU A 139 -3.67 6.23 14.34
C GLU A 139 -4.60 5.96 13.14
N LYS A 140 -5.87 5.63 13.38
CA LYS A 140 -6.89 5.51 12.32
C LYS A 140 -7.10 6.83 11.60
N LEU A 141 -7.20 7.95 12.34
CA LEU A 141 -7.39 9.26 11.74
C LEU A 141 -6.22 9.63 10.82
N TYR A 142 -4.97 9.44 11.27
CA TYR A 142 -3.79 9.65 10.44
C TYR A 142 -3.76 8.71 9.23
N SER A 143 -4.13 7.44 9.42
CA SER A 143 -4.15 6.45 8.34
C SER A 143 -5.20 6.77 7.28
N ILE A 144 -6.36 7.32 7.64
CA ILE A 144 -7.37 7.82 6.69
C ILE A 144 -6.77 8.92 5.82
N GLY A 145 -6.18 9.95 6.45
CA GLY A 145 -5.58 11.07 5.72
C GLY A 145 -4.45 10.61 4.79
N TYR A 146 -3.52 9.81 5.31
CA TYR A 146 -2.40 9.30 4.50
C TYR A 146 -2.85 8.38 3.37
N SER A 147 -3.80 7.47 3.61
CA SER A 147 -4.31 6.58 2.56
C SER A 147 -5.06 7.32 1.47
N PHE A 148 -5.84 8.36 1.84
CA PHE A 148 -6.54 9.18 0.87
C PHE A 148 -5.58 9.99 0.00
N VAL A 149 -4.62 10.71 0.61
CA VAL A 149 -3.63 11.48 -0.15
C VAL A 149 -2.77 10.56 -1.01
N LEU A 150 -2.35 9.40 -0.48
CA LEU A 150 -1.56 8.43 -1.22
C LEU A 150 -2.33 7.84 -2.41
N PHE A 151 -3.63 7.57 -2.24
CA PHE A 151 -4.52 7.18 -3.33
C PHE A 151 -4.52 8.23 -4.45
N LEU A 152 -4.72 9.51 -4.11
CA LEU A 152 -4.72 10.61 -5.09
C LEU A 152 -3.37 10.74 -5.80
N VAL A 153 -2.27 10.66 -5.06
CA VAL A 153 -0.90 10.75 -5.62
C VAL A 153 -0.63 9.58 -6.58
N LEU A 154 -1.02 8.36 -6.20
CA LEU A 154 -0.85 7.19 -7.07
C LEU A 154 -1.71 7.27 -8.33
N VAL A 155 -2.93 7.79 -8.23
CA VAL A 155 -3.77 8.08 -9.41
C VAL A 155 -3.09 9.13 -10.30
N ALA A 156 -2.57 10.21 -9.73
CA ALA A 156 -1.85 11.24 -10.47
C ALA A 156 -0.60 10.68 -11.17
N VAL A 157 0.18 9.82 -10.51
CA VAL A 157 1.33 9.13 -11.13
C VAL A 157 0.89 8.27 -12.31
N ASN A 158 -0.21 7.50 -12.17
CA ASN A 158 -0.76 6.72 -13.28
C ASN A 158 -1.17 7.59 -14.48
N ILE A 159 -1.88 8.68 -14.25
CA ILE A 159 -2.29 9.62 -15.29
C ILE A 159 -1.06 10.23 -15.96
N LEU A 160 -0.06 10.64 -15.19
CA LEU A 160 1.16 11.24 -15.71
C LEU A 160 1.93 10.27 -16.61
N ILE A 161 2.08 9.01 -16.22
CA ILE A 161 2.73 7.98 -17.04
C ILE A 161 2.01 7.82 -18.39
N THR A 162 0.68 7.75 -18.37
CA THR A 162 -0.14 7.53 -19.57
C THR A 162 -0.16 8.74 -20.49
N GLN A 163 -0.26 9.97 -19.94
CA GLN A 163 -0.39 11.18 -20.75
C GLN A 163 0.92 11.72 -21.30
N THR A 164 2.05 11.50 -20.65
CA THR A 164 3.34 12.07 -21.05
C THR A 164 4.06 11.29 -22.16
N GLY A 165 3.47 10.19 -22.64
CA GLY A 165 4.14 9.32 -23.62
C GLY A 165 5.29 8.51 -23.04
N LEU A 166 5.53 8.58 -21.71
CA LEU A 166 6.50 7.75 -21.00
C LEU A 166 6.19 6.25 -21.17
N GLU A 167 4.91 5.93 -21.33
CA GLU A 167 4.47 4.57 -21.65
C GLU A 167 5.13 4.05 -22.94
N ARG A 168 5.14 4.84 -24.01
CA ARG A 168 5.81 4.46 -25.28
C ARG A 168 7.31 4.25 -25.10
N THR A 169 7.95 5.13 -24.34
CA THR A 169 9.38 5.02 -24.05
C THR A 169 9.69 3.77 -23.24
N LEU A 170 8.90 3.46 -22.20
CA LEU A 170 9.05 2.24 -21.40
C LEU A 170 8.83 0.98 -22.24
N VAL A 171 7.83 0.95 -23.12
CA VAL A 171 7.56 -0.17 -24.04
C VAL A 171 8.74 -0.40 -24.97
N THR A 172 9.32 0.68 -25.50
CA THR A 172 10.43 0.57 -26.46
C THR A 172 11.68 0.00 -25.82
N TYR A 173 11.99 0.37 -24.57
CA TYR A 173 13.20 -0.10 -23.89
C TYR A 173 13.03 -1.44 -23.18
N HIS A 174 11.88 -1.68 -22.53
CA HIS A 174 11.69 -2.89 -21.74
C HIS A 174 10.20 -3.19 -21.47
N PRO A 175 9.49 -3.90 -22.36
CA PRO A 175 8.06 -4.22 -22.20
C PRO A 175 7.67 -4.83 -20.84
N PRO A 176 8.46 -5.77 -20.26
CA PRO A 176 8.16 -6.32 -18.94
C PRO A 176 8.21 -5.27 -17.81
N LEU A 177 9.12 -4.29 -17.88
CA LEU A 177 9.19 -3.23 -16.86
C LEU A 177 7.94 -2.36 -16.89
N GLN A 178 7.41 -2.04 -18.06
CA GLN A 178 6.15 -1.30 -18.19
C GLN A 178 4.99 -2.06 -17.55
N SER A 179 4.80 -3.33 -17.89
CA SER A 179 3.73 -4.17 -17.32
C SER A 179 3.87 -4.29 -15.80
N PHE A 180 5.09 -4.42 -15.29
CA PHE A 180 5.40 -4.45 -13.88
C PHE A 180 5.00 -3.15 -13.17
N ILE A 181 5.39 -1.98 -13.70
CA ILE A 181 5.05 -0.67 -13.15
C ILE A 181 3.54 -0.48 -13.18
N GLN A 182 2.88 -0.79 -14.29
CA GLN A 182 1.43 -0.63 -14.46
C GLN A 182 0.63 -1.49 -13.46
N LEU A 183 0.96 -2.77 -13.32
CA LEU A 183 0.29 -3.68 -12.38
C LEU A 183 0.50 -3.26 -10.92
N ASN A 184 1.72 -2.84 -10.56
CA ASN A 184 1.99 -2.36 -9.21
C ASN A 184 1.33 -1.02 -8.90
N ALA A 185 1.31 -0.09 -9.85
CA ALA A 185 0.62 1.18 -9.70
C ALA A 185 -0.89 0.96 -9.51
N MET A 186 -1.50 0.07 -10.29
CA MET A 186 -2.89 -0.35 -10.13
C MET A 186 -3.14 -1.02 -8.78
N PHE A 187 -2.22 -1.87 -8.31
CA PHE A 187 -2.30 -2.46 -6.98
C PHE A 187 -2.28 -1.40 -5.89
N GLY A 188 -1.37 -0.43 -5.99
CA GLY A 188 -1.29 0.68 -5.06
C GLY A 188 -2.59 1.48 -4.99
N VAL A 189 -3.14 1.88 -6.14
CA VAL A 189 -4.41 2.63 -6.22
C VAL A 189 -5.56 1.85 -5.56
N ILE A 190 -5.75 0.59 -5.94
CA ILE A 190 -6.85 -0.24 -5.41
C ILE A 190 -6.64 -0.49 -3.91
N TYR A 191 -5.42 -0.82 -3.48
CA TYR A 191 -5.12 -1.13 -2.09
C TYR A 191 -5.34 0.08 -1.17
N PHE A 192 -4.80 1.25 -1.50
CA PHE A 192 -4.94 2.45 -0.67
C PHE A 192 -6.34 3.08 -0.77
N GLY A 193 -7.02 2.96 -1.92
CA GLY A 193 -8.43 3.31 -2.03
C GLY A 193 -9.31 2.46 -1.11
N MET A 194 -9.10 1.13 -1.11
CA MET A 194 -9.79 0.22 -0.19
C MET A 194 -9.38 0.46 1.26
N ALA A 195 -8.11 0.81 1.54
CA ALA A 195 -7.64 1.13 2.88
C ALA A 195 -8.33 2.38 3.44
N PHE A 196 -8.49 3.41 2.62
CA PHE A 196 -9.25 4.61 2.98
C PHE A 196 -10.69 4.25 3.36
N VAL A 197 -11.41 3.54 2.47
CA VAL A 197 -12.80 3.14 2.69
C VAL A 197 -12.94 2.25 3.93
N SER A 198 -12.10 1.21 4.04
CA SER A 198 -12.10 0.28 5.16
C SER A 198 -11.85 0.99 6.50
N THR A 199 -10.86 1.89 6.55
CA THR A 199 -10.54 2.63 7.78
C THR A 199 -11.67 3.58 8.16
N LEU A 200 -12.31 4.22 7.18
CA LEU A 200 -13.46 5.09 7.40
C LEU A 200 -14.62 4.32 8.06
N PHE A 201 -14.97 3.14 7.54
CA PHE A 201 -16.03 2.31 8.11
C PHE A 201 -15.68 1.72 9.49
N HIS A 202 -14.40 1.53 9.80
CA HIS A 202 -13.96 1.03 11.11
C HIS A 202 -13.77 2.12 12.17
N MET A 203 -13.97 3.40 11.84
CA MET A 203 -13.87 4.50 12.83
C MET A 203 -14.92 4.39 13.96
N PRO A 204 -16.22 4.20 13.69
CA PRO A 204 -17.24 4.10 14.74
C PRO A 204 -16.98 2.93 15.70
N THR A 205 -16.49 1.80 15.16
CA THR A 205 -16.24 0.58 15.96
C THR A 205 -15.10 0.74 16.96
N ALA A 206 -14.15 1.64 16.71
CA ALA A 206 -13.03 1.89 17.63
C ALA A 206 -13.50 2.59 18.91
N GLU A 207 -14.44 3.50 18.82
CA GLU A 207 -14.98 4.21 19.98
C GLU A 207 -15.73 3.26 20.92
N VAL A 208 -16.54 2.38 20.36
CA VAL A 208 -17.24 1.35 21.14
C VAL A 208 -16.26 0.37 21.80
N TYR A 209 -15.18 0.03 21.11
CA TYR A 209 -14.17 -0.90 21.64
C TYR A 209 -13.35 -0.26 22.78
N GLU A 210 -12.90 0.99 22.61
CA GLU A 210 -12.19 1.74 23.65
C GLU A 210 -13.05 1.94 24.90
N ARG A 211 -14.35 2.25 24.72
CA ARG A 211 -15.30 2.38 25.81
C ARG A 211 -15.48 1.07 26.57
N LYS A 212 -15.69 -0.05 25.88
CA LYS A 212 -15.79 -1.39 26.50
C LYS A 212 -14.50 -1.79 27.24
N GLN A 213 -13.34 -1.46 26.68
CA GLN A 213 -12.06 -1.75 27.32
C GLN A 213 -11.88 -0.90 28.59
N SER A 214 -12.29 0.36 28.59
CA SER A 214 -12.30 1.23 29.78
C SER A 214 -13.26 0.68 30.85
N GLU A 215 -14.46 0.24 30.47
CA GLU A 215 -15.43 -0.40 31.37
C GLU A 215 -14.87 -1.68 32.00
N LEU A 216 -14.23 -2.56 31.19
CA LEU A 216 -13.58 -3.78 31.69
C LEU A 216 -12.42 -3.48 32.65
N THR A 217 -11.61 -2.46 32.37
CA THR A 217 -10.52 -2.06 33.24
C THR A 217 -11.05 -1.52 34.57
N SER A 218 -12.14 -0.73 34.53
CA SER A 218 -12.82 -0.22 35.73
C SER A 218 -13.41 -1.35 36.56
N LEU A 219 -14.05 -2.35 35.94
CA LEU A 219 -14.57 -3.54 36.62
C LEU A 219 -13.45 -4.36 37.26
N HIS A 220 -12.32 -4.54 36.55
CA HIS A 220 -11.17 -5.25 37.09
C HIS A 220 -10.56 -4.54 38.31
N ASN A 221 -10.44 -3.20 38.25
CA ASN A 221 -9.98 -2.38 39.38
C ASN A 221 -10.94 -2.47 40.56
N LEU A 222 -12.27 -2.41 40.32
CA LEU A 222 -13.28 -2.59 41.35
C LEU A 222 -13.19 -3.98 41.99
N SER A 223 -13.09 -5.03 41.20
CA SER A 223 -12.92 -6.42 41.69
C SER A 223 -11.67 -6.53 42.58
N ARG A 224 -10.57 -5.92 42.16
CA ARG A 224 -9.32 -5.92 42.95
C ARG A 224 -9.48 -5.17 44.28
N LEU A 225 -10.15 -4.04 44.26
CA LEU A 225 -10.44 -3.27 45.52
C LEU A 225 -11.32 -4.07 46.46
N VAL A 226 -12.37 -4.72 45.94
CA VAL A 226 -13.26 -5.57 46.75
C VAL A 226 -12.46 -6.70 47.39
N THR A 227 -11.61 -7.41 46.63
CA THR A 227 -10.75 -8.48 47.15
C THR A 227 -9.81 -7.96 48.24
N GLN A 228 -9.21 -6.77 48.06
CA GLN A 228 -8.33 -6.18 49.07
C GLN A 228 -9.07 -5.84 50.37
N VAL A 229 -10.36 -5.39 50.28
CA VAL A 229 -11.16 -5.08 51.44
C VAL A 229 -11.51 -6.37 52.19
N PHE A 230 -11.86 -7.44 51.52
CA PHE A 230 -12.12 -8.74 52.12
C PHE A 230 -10.88 -9.36 52.79
N ASP A 231 -9.72 -9.29 52.15
CA ASP A 231 -8.44 -9.76 52.72
C ASP A 231 -8.09 -8.96 53.99
N PHE A 232 -8.38 -7.66 54.01
CA PHE A 232 -8.16 -6.81 55.19
C PHE A 232 -9.12 -7.15 56.32
N SER A 233 -10.39 -7.41 56.03
CA SER A 233 -11.40 -7.85 57.04
C SER A 233 -11.00 -9.20 57.67
N ASP A 234 -10.60 -10.19 56.85
CA ASP A 234 -10.14 -11.50 57.32
C ASP A 234 -8.88 -11.38 58.18
N LEU A 235 -7.97 -10.46 57.82
CA LEU A 235 -6.75 -10.21 58.58
C LEU A 235 -7.07 -9.56 59.95
N VAL A 236 -8.01 -8.63 60.03
CA VAL A 236 -8.46 -8.00 61.29
C VAL A 236 -9.13 -9.04 62.18
N ASP A 237 -10.01 -9.89 61.62
CA ASP A 237 -10.69 -10.96 62.36
C ASP A 237 -9.69 -11.98 62.89
N SER A 238 -8.69 -12.35 62.11
CA SER A 238 -7.63 -13.24 62.50
C SER A 238 -6.76 -12.68 63.64
N VAL A 239 -6.40 -11.41 63.60
CA VAL A 239 -5.63 -10.74 64.65
C VAL A 239 -6.46 -10.62 65.93
N THR A 240 -7.75 -10.30 65.78
CA THR A 240 -8.66 -10.13 66.93
C THR A 240 -8.88 -11.50 67.67
N SER A 241 -8.97 -12.59 66.91
CA SER A 241 -9.12 -13.92 67.48
C SER A 241 -7.86 -14.46 68.14
N MET A 242 -6.67 -13.94 67.80
CA MET A 242 -5.41 -14.29 68.46
C MET A 242 -5.13 -13.50 69.72
N THR A 243 -5.86 -12.43 69.97
CA THR A 243 -5.69 -11.55 71.14
C THR A 243 -6.71 -11.82 72.27
N LEU A 244 -7.67 -12.70 72.06
CA LEU A 244 -8.61 -13.21 73.03
C LEU A 244 -8.17 -14.61 73.53
#